data_a291f1ebe8409b1abf7311789bc402ca
#
_entry.id   a291f1ebe8409b1abf7311789bc402ca
#
_cell.length_a   1.000
_cell.length_b   1.000
_cell.length_c   1.000
_cell.angle_alpha   90.00
_cell.angle_beta   90.00
_cell.angle_gamma   90.00
#
_symmetry.space_group_name_H-M   'P 1'
#
loop_
_entity.id
_entity.type
_entity.pdbx_description
1 polymer ?
#
loop_
_entity_poly.entity_id
_entity_poly.type
_entity_poly.pdbx_seq_one_letter_code
_entity_poly.pdbx_strand_id
1 'polypeptide(L)'
;TIAFDLLDGYEAVLKQAGVALLTGQTASADIEPEYISVSPDGTRAYVTLQEVNAVAVIDLTDPAATKPLAILPLGGVDHNLAGNTFDASDRDGPSNGQAINLRNADVISLLQPDAIATFKVGNDTYFVTANEGDARVELDDEATLAEQSGGVFTIDLDNTAYPDEAAMRANAELGRLRIRKDLGDTDGDGDIDQIYAYGGRSLSIF
;
A
#
# COMPACT_ATOMS: atom_id res chain seq x y z
N THR A 1 -5.35 -25.18 9.67
CA THR A 1 -5.86 -23.94 9.04
C THR A 1 -5.76 -22.82 10.05
N ILE A 2 -5.27 -21.67 9.62
CA ILE A 2 -5.27 -20.42 10.39
C ILE A 2 -6.25 -19.50 9.66
N ALA A 3 -7.18 -18.92 10.39
CA ALA A 3 -8.13 -17.96 9.87
C ALA A 3 -7.84 -16.57 10.47
N PHE A 4 -8.21 -15.53 9.74
CA PHE A 4 -8.06 -14.14 10.20
C PHE A 4 -9.32 -13.56 10.83
N ASP A 5 -10.38 -14.37 10.98
CA ASP A 5 -11.65 -13.99 11.64
C ASP A 5 -11.47 -13.50 13.09
N LEU A 6 -10.40 -13.92 13.75
CA LEU A 6 -10.04 -13.42 15.08
C LEU A 6 -9.62 -11.93 15.09
N LEU A 7 -9.39 -11.34 13.92
CA LEU A 7 -9.08 -9.91 13.74
C LEU A 7 -10.32 -9.06 13.48
N ASP A 8 -11.48 -9.69 13.22
CA ASP A 8 -12.74 -8.99 13.02
C ASP A 8 -13.16 -8.23 14.29
N GLY A 9 -13.54 -6.98 14.11
CA GLY A 9 -13.79 -6.03 15.20
C GLY A 9 -12.56 -5.26 15.68
N TYR A 10 -11.36 -5.52 15.12
CA TYR A 10 -10.13 -4.78 15.40
C TYR A 10 -9.70 -3.87 14.24
N GLU A 11 -10.55 -3.67 13.22
CA GLU A 11 -10.23 -2.92 12.00
C GLU A 11 -9.72 -1.50 12.31
N ALA A 12 -10.36 -0.81 13.25
CA ALA A 12 -9.92 0.53 13.65
C ALA A 12 -8.50 0.54 14.25
N VAL A 13 -8.16 -0.48 15.04
CA VAL A 13 -6.82 -0.62 15.64
C VAL A 13 -5.79 -0.94 14.57
N LEU A 14 -6.12 -1.83 13.63
CA LEU A 14 -5.25 -2.20 12.51
C LEU A 14 -4.99 -1.01 11.59
N LYS A 15 -6.03 -0.25 11.24
CA LYS A 15 -5.90 0.99 10.46
C LYS A 15 -5.03 2.04 11.19
N GLN A 16 -5.27 2.25 12.48
CA GLN A 16 -4.45 3.15 13.28
C GLN A 16 -2.97 2.73 13.32
N ALA A 17 -2.70 1.42 13.28
CA ALA A 17 -1.34 0.88 13.18
C ALA A 17 -0.72 1.04 11.78
N GLY A 18 -1.48 1.40 10.76
CA GLY A 18 -1.01 1.60 9.39
C GLY A 18 -1.31 0.44 8.43
N VAL A 19 -2.17 -0.52 8.84
CA VAL A 19 -2.66 -1.56 7.92
C VAL A 19 -3.72 -0.94 6.99
N ALA A 20 -3.54 -1.08 5.69
CA ALA A 20 -4.36 -0.42 4.67
C ALA A 20 -5.67 -1.19 4.39
N LEU A 21 -6.45 -1.47 5.46
CA LEU A 21 -7.76 -2.12 5.34
C LEU A 21 -8.76 -1.20 4.64
N LEU A 22 -9.57 -1.78 3.75
CA LEU A 22 -10.64 -1.09 3.06
C LEU A 22 -11.75 -0.66 4.03
N THR A 23 -12.29 0.52 3.83
CA THR A 23 -13.35 1.04 4.69
C THR A 23 -14.65 0.26 4.49
N GLY A 24 -15.24 -0.20 5.59
CA GLY A 24 -16.50 -0.96 5.59
C GLY A 24 -16.36 -2.46 5.43
N GLN A 25 -15.16 -3.00 5.22
CA GLN A 25 -14.89 -4.44 5.22
C GLN A 25 -14.45 -4.92 6.61
N THR A 26 -14.73 -6.20 6.93
CA THR A 26 -14.10 -6.86 8.08
C THR A 26 -12.67 -7.25 7.76
N ALA A 27 -11.82 -7.38 8.77
CA ALA A 27 -10.42 -7.75 8.57
C ALA A 27 -10.28 -9.10 7.84
N SER A 28 -11.09 -10.10 8.20
CA SER A 28 -11.05 -11.42 7.55
C SER A 28 -11.55 -11.43 6.11
N ALA A 29 -12.39 -10.48 5.72
CA ALA A 29 -12.87 -10.35 4.35
C ALA A 29 -11.91 -9.58 3.43
N ASP A 30 -11.07 -8.71 4.02
CA ASP A 30 -10.17 -7.81 3.29
C ASP A 30 -8.72 -8.29 3.26
N ILE A 31 -8.32 -9.13 4.22
CA ILE A 31 -6.98 -9.70 4.29
C ILE A 31 -6.87 -10.88 3.34
N GLU A 32 -6.05 -10.75 2.32
CA GLU A 32 -5.73 -11.79 1.34
C GLU A 32 -4.29 -12.28 1.55
N PRO A 33 -4.11 -13.53 2.03
CA PRO A 33 -2.77 -14.11 2.18
C PRO A 33 -2.21 -14.54 0.82
N GLU A 34 -1.02 -14.02 0.46
CA GLU A 34 -0.38 -14.28 -0.83
C GLU A 34 0.79 -15.27 -0.73
N TYR A 35 1.92 -14.80 -0.30
CA TYR A 35 3.16 -15.57 -0.26
C TYR A 35 3.60 -15.88 1.17
N ILE A 36 4.25 -17.05 1.37
CA ILE A 36 4.69 -17.51 2.70
C ILE A 36 6.18 -17.84 2.69
N SER A 37 6.90 -17.33 3.69
CA SER A 37 8.27 -17.74 3.98
C SER A 37 8.42 -18.14 5.44
N VAL A 38 9.10 -19.28 5.69
CA VAL A 38 9.34 -19.79 7.04
C VAL A 38 10.71 -19.36 7.52
N SER A 39 10.80 -18.90 8.78
CA SER A 39 12.07 -18.53 9.39
C SER A 39 13.08 -19.71 9.34
N PRO A 40 14.39 -19.44 9.24
CA PRO A 40 15.42 -20.49 9.14
C PRO A 40 15.45 -21.47 10.32
N ASP A 41 14.91 -21.10 11.47
CA ASP A 41 14.78 -21.96 12.65
C ASP A 41 13.43 -22.73 12.70
N GLY A 42 12.54 -22.48 11.75
CA GLY A 42 11.24 -23.15 11.64
C GLY A 42 10.20 -22.71 12.68
N THR A 43 10.47 -21.65 13.46
CA THR A 43 9.57 -21.25 14.57
C THR A 43 8.51 -20.25 14.16
N ARG A 44 8.66 -19.57 13.01
CA ARG A 44 7.73 -18.55 12.51
C ARG A 44 7.50 -18.69 11.01
N ALA A 45 6.30 -18.34 10.57
CA ALA A 45 6.04 -18.03 9.17
C ALA A 45 5.71 -16.54 9.03
N TYR A 46 6.13 -15.99 7.91
CA TYR A 46 5.82 -14.63 7.48
C TYR A 46 4.99 -14.72 6.21
N VAL A 47 3.84 -14.07 6.21
CA VAL A 47 2.85 -14.16 5.13
C VAL A 47 2.59 -12.76 4.60
N THR A 48 2.81 -12.54 3.31
CA THR A 48 2.45 -11.26 2.69
C THR A 48 0.95 -11.11 2.63
N LEU A 49 0.49 -9.90 2.92
CA LEU A 49 -0.88 -9.43 2.84
C LEU A 49 -0.83 -8.18 1.95
N GLN A 50 -0.76 -8.40 0.63
CA GLN A 50 -0.35 -7.38 -0.34
C GLN A 50 -1.27 -6.17 -0.31
N GLU A 51 -2.57 -6.37 -0.49
CA GLU A 51 -3.55 -5.29 -0.67
C GLU A 51 -3.70 -4.44 0.59
N VAL A 52 -3.53 -5.06 1.77
CA VAL A 52 -3.55 -4.33 3.05
C VAL A 52 -2.17 -3.83 3.48
N ASN A 53 -1.16 -3.98 2.60
CA ASN A 53 0.20 -3.46 2.79
C ASN A 53 0.84 -3.92 4.12
N ALA A 54 0.77 -5.20 4.42
CA ALA A 54 1.23 -5.75 5.69
C ALA A 54 1.88 -7.13 5.53
N VAL A 55 2.49 -7.61 6.61
CA VAL A 55 2.97 -9.00 6.77
C VAL A 55 2.38 -9.58 8.05
N ALA A 56 1.75 -10.76 7.95
CA ALA A 56 1.37 -11.52 9.12
C ALA A 56 2.53 -12.37 9.62
N VAL A 57 2.78 -12.33 10.92
CA VAL A 57 3.73 -13.21 11.62
C VAL A 57 2.97 -14.32 12.32
N ILE A 58 3.26 -15.55 11.99
CA ILE A 58 2.57 -16.74 12.49
C ILE A 58 3.48 -17.53 13.41
N ASP A 59 2.99 -17.96 14.57
CA ASP A 59 3.69 -18.85 15.47
C ASP A 59 3.60 -20.31 14.98
N LEU A 60 4.74 -20.94 14.77
CA LEU A 60 4.87 -22.35 14.37
C LEU A 60 5.45 -23.23 15.47
N THR A 61 5.68 -22.72 16.68
CA THR A 61 6.31 -23.48 17.77
C THR A 61 5.45 -24.62 18.27
N ASP A 62 4.12 -24.50 18.17
CA ASP A 62 3.16 -25.58 18.42
C ASP A 62 2.27 -25.82 17.19
N PRO A 63 2.51 -26.87 16.40
CA PRO A 63 1.69 -27.16 15.21
C PRO A 63 0.21 -27.41 15.50
N ALA A 64 -0.14 -27.75 16.74
CA ALA A 64 -1.54 -27.95 17.15
C ALA A 64 -2.23 -26.64 17.55
N ALA A 65 -1.46 -25.58 17.82
CA ALA A 65 -1.96 -24.27 18.30
C ALA A 65 -1.35 -23.09 17.52
N THR A 66 -1.10 -23.25 16.22
CA THR A 66 -0.63 -22.17 15.34
C THR A 66 -1.58 -20.97 15.36
N LYS A 67 -1.05 -19.78 15.51
CA LYS A 67 -1.83 -18.54 15.59
C LYS A 67 -1.04 -17.35 15.05
N PRO A 68 -1.72 -16.30 14.56
CA PRO A 68 -1.07 -15.02 14.31
C PRO A 68 -0.48 -14.45 15.60
N LEU A 69 0.78 -13.98 15.51
CA LEU A 69 1.46 -13.23 16.58
C LEU A 69 1.32 -11.72 16.37
N ALA A 70 1.40 -11.28 15.12
CA ALA A 70 1.34 -9.87 14.76
C ALA A 70 0.89 -9.70 13.31
N ILE A 71 0.32 -8.53 13.03
CA ILE A 71 0.21 -7.96 11.68
C ILE A 71 1.12 -6.75 11.65
N LEU A 72 2.11 -6.77 10.75
CA LEU A 72 3.13 -5.73 10.62
C LEU A 72 2.81 -4.86 9.41
N PRO A 73 2.34 -3.63 9.59
CA PRO A 73 2.19 -2.69 8.47
C PRO A 73 3.58 -2.31 7.94
N LEU A 74 3.70 -2.18 6.62
CA LEU A 74 5.00 -1.97 5.99
C LEU A 74 5.31 -0.50 5.66
N GLY A 75 4.30 0.38 5.71
CA GLY A 75 4.47 1.78 5.34
C GLY A 75 4.61 1.98 3.83
N GLY A 76 5.35 3.00 3.40
CA GLY A 76 5.45 3.37 1.99
C GLY A 76 6.73 4.13 1.66
N VAL A 77 6.91 4.38 0.36
CA VAL A 77 7.95 5.26 -0.16
C VAL A 77 7.38 6.66 -0.27
N ASP A 78 7.89 7.58 0.53
CA ASP A 78 7.54 8.99 0.46
C ASP A 78 8.33 9.64 -0.70
N HIS A 79 7.63 9.94 -1.79
CA HIS A 79 8.21 10.51 -3.00
C HIS A 79 8.48 12.02 -2.89
N ASN A 80 8.07 12.68 -1.83
CA ASN A 80 8.43 14.06 -1.54
C ASN A 80 9.88 14.18 -1.05
N LEU A 81 10.46 13.09 -0.54
CA LEU A 81 11.83 13.06 -0.04
C LEU A 81 12.85 13.00 -1.20
N ALA A 82 13.94 13.74 -1.03
CA ALA A 82 15.06 13.72 -1.98
C ALA A 82 15.60 12.29 -2.17
N GLY A 83 15.71 11.85 -3.43
CA GLY A 83 16.17 10.51 -3.79
C GLY A 83 15.05 9.49 -4.00
N ASN A 84 13.83 9.76 -3.57
CA ASN A 84 12.67 8.91 -3.78
C ASN A 84 11.88 9.35 -5.03
N THR A 85 12.58 9.66 -6.10
CA THR A 85 11.95 10.06 -7.37
C THR A 85 11.25 8.88 -8.04
N PHE A 86 10.16 9.16 -8.75
CA PHE A 86 9.46 8.17 -9.56
C PHE A 86 8.95 8.79 -10.87
N ASP A 87 8.61 7.95 -11.81
CA ASP A 87 7.99 8.32 -13.09
C ASP A 87 6.46 8.19 -12.94
N ALA A 88 5.80 9.32 -12.79
CA ALA A 88 4.38 9.38 -12.43
C ALA A 88 3.44 9.36 -13.63
N SER A 89 3.96 9.49 -14.87
CA SER A 89 3.13 9.63 -16.05
C SER A 89 3.67 8.87 -17.25
N ASP A 90 2.78 8.25 -18.00
CA ASP A 90 3.04 7.67 -19.32
C ASP A 90 2.66 8.63 -20.48
N ARG A 91 2.43 9.92 -20.19
CA ARG A 91 1.96 10.96 -21.11
C ARG A 91 2.73 12.27 -21.04
N ASP A 92 3.92 12.27 -20.49
CA ASP A 92 4.78 13.45 -20.30
C ASP A 92 5.90 13.58 -21.35
N GLY A 93 5.93 12.67 -22.31
CA GLY A 93 6.86 12.71 -23.44
C GLY A 93 6.33 13.48 -24.66
N PRO A 94 7.14 13.56 -25.74
CA PRO A 94 6.75 14.23 -26.98
C PRO A 94 5.43 13.69 -27.56
N SER A 95 4.56 14.59 -27.99
CA SER A 95 3.24 14.27 -28.55
C SER A 95 2.33 13.48 -27.60
N ASN A 96 2.41 13.72 -26.30
CA ASN A 96 1.73 12.98 -25.23
C ASN A 96 2.11 11.49 -25.20
N GLY A 97 3.31 11.14 -25.64
CA GLY A 97 3.88 9.80 -25.52
C GLY A 97 4.55 9.60 -24.18
N GLN A 98 5.20 8.43 -24.02
CA GLN A 98 5.96 8.09 -22.83
C GLN A 98 7.33 8.76 -22.84
N ALA A 99 7.80 9.19 -21.68
CA ALA A 99 9.18 9.54 -21.40
C ALA A 99 9.58 8.97 -20.04
N ILE A 100 10.88 8.84 -19.78
CA ILE A 100 11.39 8.59 -18.43
C ILE A 100 11.63 9.94 -17.79
N ASN A 101 10.80 10.31 -16.82
CA ASN A 101 10.85 11.61 -16.15
C ASN A 101 10.76 11.42 -14.63
N LEU A 102 11.89 11.06 -14.03
CA LEU A 102 11.98 10.84 -12.58
C LEU A 102 11.92 12.17 -11.83
N ARG A 103 10.94 12.32 -10.97
CA ARG A 103 10.72 13.53 -10.17
C ARG A 103 10.20 13.21 -8.77
N ASN A 104 10.30 14.17 -7.88
CA ASN A 104 9.62 14.13 -6.58
C ASN A 104 8.18 14.64 -6.74
N ALA A 105 7.28 14.12 -5.93
CA ALA A 105 5.91 14.60 -5.79
C ALA A 105 5.40 14.28 -4.38
N ASP A 106 4.40 14.98 -3.92
CA ASP A 106 3.76 14.74 -2.63
C ASP A 106 2.79 13.55 -2.72
N VAL A 107 3.40 12.37 -2.77
CA VAL A 107 2.73 11.06 -2.92
C VAL A 107 3.49 10.04 -2.09
N ILE A 108 2.77 9.19 -1.37
CA ILE A 108 3.33 8.00 -0.71
C ILE A 108 2.89 6.76 -1.51
N SER A 109 3.85 6.00 -2.06
CA SER A 109 3.54 4.68 -2.64
C SER A 109 3.60 3.62 -1.56
N LEU A 110 2.48 2.93 -1.30
CA LEU A 110 2.43 1.78 -0.40
C LEU A 110 3.39 0.69 -0.91
N LEU A 111 4.07 -0.02 -0.02
CA LEU A 111 5.03 -1.04 -0.45
C LEU A 111 4.35 -2.20 -1.16
N GLN A 112 3.29 -2.76 -0.58
CA GLN A 112 2.45 -3.84 -1.11
C GLN A 112 3.29 -5.05 -1.59
N PRO A 113 3.71 -5.91 -0.65
CA PRO A 113 4.64 -6.99 -0.92
C PRO A 113 3.96 -8.15 -1.64
N ASP A 114 4.31 -8.41 -2.90
CA ASP A 114 3.88 -9.59 -3.65
C ASP A 114 4.59 -10.86 -3.15
N ALA A 115 5.90 -10.80 -2.93
CA ALA A 115 6.70 -11.95 -2.51
C ALA A 115 7.56 -11.64 -1.29
N ILE A 116 7.89 -12.70 -0.54
CA ILE A 116 8.70 -12.62 0.68
C ILE A 116 9.71 -13.78 0.77
N ALA A 117 10.89 -13.50 1.25
CA ALA A 117 11.88 -14.53 1.61
C ALA A 117 12.52 -14.20 2.95
N THR A 118 12.76 -15.23 3.77
CA THR A 118 13.41 -15.09 5.08
C THR A 118 14.86 -15.50 5.00
N PHE A 119 15.72 -14.84 5.75
CA PHE A 119 17.13 -15.17 5.87
C PHE A 119 17.66 -14.81 7.26
N LYS A 120 18.88 -15.26 7.57
CA LYS A 120 19.53 -15.03 8.85
C LYS A 120 20.84 -14.29 8.67
N VAL A 121 21.10 -13.31 9.54
CA VAL A 121 22.40 -12.66 9.65
C VAL A 121 22.82 -12.73 11.12
N GLY A 122 23.86 -13.47 11.40
CA GLY A 122 24.23 -13.77 12.79
C GLY A 122 23.13 -14.56 13.51
N ASN A 123 22.57 -13.99 14.58
CA ASN A 123 21.46 -14.57 15.34
C ASN A 123 20.09 -13.97 14.97
N ASP A 124 20.06 -12.93 14.16
CA ASP A 124 18.84 -12.21 13.84
C ASP A 124 18.20 -12.76 12.56
N THR A 125 16.88 -12.89 12.57
CA THR A 125 16.08 -13.28 11.42
C THR A 125 15.53 -12.02 10.76
N TYR A 126 15.70 -11.95 9.45
CA TYR A 126 15.19 -10.89 8.58
C TYR A 126 14.26 -11.50 7.55
N PHE A 127 13.39 -10.68 7.00
CA PHE A 127 12.72 -10.99 5.75
C PHE A 127 12.94 -9.88 4.73
N VAL A 128 12.95 -10.26 3.46
CA VAL A 128 12.99 -9.34 2.31
C VAL A 128 11.70 -9.48 1.53
N THR A 129 11.14 -8.37 1.10
CA THR A 129 9.93 -8.31 0.26
C THR A 129 10.24 -7.74 -1.10
N ALA A 130 9.56 -8.26 -2.13
CA ALA A 130 9.44 -7.64 -3.44
C ALA A 130 8.15 -6.81 -3.45
N ASN A 131 8.28 -5.49 -3.56
CA ASN A 131 7.15 -4.56 -3.44
C ASN A 131 6.65 -4.17 -4.82
N GLU A 132 5.54 -4.73 -5.22
CA GLU A 132 4.96 -4.53 -6.55
C GLU A 132 3.83 -3.51 -6.54
N GLY A 133 2.76 -3.83 -5.85
CA GLY A 133 1.52 -3.06 -5.75
C GLY A 133 0.38 -3.64 -6.56
N ASP A 134 -0.75 -3.82 -5.90
CA ASP A 134 -1.99 -4.24 -6.52
C ASP A 134 -3.20 -3.52 -5.92
N ALA A 135 -4.27 -3.38 -6.72
CA ALA A 135 -5.54 -2.78 -6.35
C ALA A 135 -6.63 -3.84 -6.31
N ARG A 136 -7.61 -3.66 -5.42
CA ARG A 136 -8.80 -4.52 -5.38
C ARG A 136 -9.83 -4.06 -6.40
N VAL A 137 -9.62 -4.44 -7.67
CA VAL A 137 -10.43 -3.97 -8.81
C VAL A 137 -11.92 -4.26 -8.58
N GLU A 138 -12.26 -5.40 -8.00
CA GLU A 138 -13.64 -5.81 -7.69
C GLU A 138 -14.27 -4.99 -6.57
N LEU A 139 -13.49 -4.34 -5.73
CA LEU A 139 -13.95 -3.49 -4.63
C LEU A 139 -13.87 -1.99 -4.96
N ASP A 140 -13.42 -1.66 -6.17
CA ASP A 140 -13.34 -0.27 -6.67
C ASP A 140 -12.60 0.67 -5.69
N ASP A 141 -11.44 0.25 -5.18
CA ASP A 141 -10.64 0.99 -4.21
C ASP A 141 -9.65 1.98 -4.85
N GLU A 142 -9.58 2.00 -6.19
CA GLU A 142 -8.69 2.86 -6.96
C GLU A 142 -9.43 3.87 -7.84
N ALA A 143 -8.76 4.97 -8.14
CA ALA A 143 -9.09 5.88 -9.24
C ALA A 143 -7.83 6.54 -9.76
N THR A 144 -7.85 7.03 -11.00
CA THR A 144 -6.82 7.96 -11.46
C THR A 144 -7.12 9.36 -10.91
N LEU A 145 -6.08 10.14 -10.62
CA LEU A 145 -6.26 11.48 -10.06
C LEU A 145 -7.08 12.42 -10.96
N ALA A 146 -7.05 12.21 -12.29
CA ALA A 146 -7.84 12.97 -13.25
C ALA A 146 -9.22 12.38 -13.53
N GLU A 147 -9.59 11.27 -12.89
CA GLU A 147 -10.88 10.59 -13.15
C GLU A 147 -12.06 11.45 -12.73
N GLN A 148 -13.10 11.46 -13.57
CA GLN A 148 -14.32 12.21 -13.33
C GLN A 148 -15.57 11.36 -13.54
N SER A 149 -16.57 11.58 -12.71
CA SER A 149 -17.91 11.05 -12.86
C SER A 149 -18.90 12.20 -12.92
N GLY A 150 -19.67 12.31 -14.01
CA GLY A 150 -20.62 13.41 -14.18
C GLY A 150 -20.01 14.81 -14.23
N GLY A 151 -18.72 14.93 -14.55
CA GLY A 151 -17.98 16.20 -14.59
C GLY A 151 -17.42 16.66 -13.24
N VAL A 152 -17.50 15.80 -12.21
CA VAL A 152 -16.88 16.00 -10.89
C VAL A 152 -15.74 15.02 -10.73
N PHE A 153 -14.63 15.43 -10.17
CA PHE A 153 -13.52 14.53 -9.87
C PHE A 153 -13.94 13.47 -8.84
N THR A 154 -13.55 12.22 -9.10
CA THR A 154 -13.81 11.07 -8.20
C THR A 154 -13.05 11.22 -6.90
N ILE A 155 -11.85 11.83 -6.98
CA ILE A 155 -10.99 12.15 -5.83
C ILE A 155 -11.17 13.64 -5.53
N ASP A 156 -11.52 13.98 -4.29
CA ASP A 156 -11.47 15.33 -3.75
C ASP A 156 -10.14 15.50 -2.99
N LEU A 157 -9.39 16.53 -3.29
CA LEU A 157 -8.11 16.82 -2.63
C LEU A 157 -8.27 18.06 -1.75
N ASP A 158 -7.69 18.04 -0.55
CA ASP A 158 -7.64 19.21 0.32
C ASP A 158 -6.90 20.36 -0.38
N ASN A 159 -7.58 21.49 -0.49
CA ASN A 159 -7.07 22.68 -1.19
C ASN A 159 -5.89 23.34 -0.44
N THR A 160 -5.70 23.03 0.83
CA THR A 160 -4.58 23.54 1.63
C THR A 160 -3.33 22.68 1.42
N ALA A 161 -3.51 21.35 1.40
CA ALA A 161 -2.45 20.41 1.11
C ALA A 161 -2.02 20.49 -0.37
N TYR A 162 -3.00 20.65 -1.28
CA TYR A 162 -2.79 20.63 -2.74
C TYR A 162 -3.31 21.89 -3.44
N PRO A 163 -2.72 23.07 -3.18
CA PRO A 163 -3.21 24.35 -3.75
C PRO A 163 -3.11 24.40 -5.28
N ASP A 164 -2.27 23.58 -5.91
CA ASP A 164 -2.07 23.47 -7.35
C ASP A 164 -2.79 22.25 -7.96
N GLU A 165 -3.80 21.72 -7.31
CA GLU A 165 -4.57 20.54 -7.69
C GLU A 165 -4.91 20.47 -9.18
N ALA A 166 -5.40 21.57 -9.76
CA ALA A 166 -5.77 21.64 -11.17
C ALA A 166 -4.61 21.33 -12.11
N ALA A 167 -3.39 21.75 -11.76
CA ALA A 167 -2.18 21.44 -12.53
C ALA A 167 -1.76 19.97 -12.33
N MET A 168 -1.85 19.46 -11.12
CA MET A 168 -1.51 18.07 -10.78
C MET A 168 -2.36 17.05 -11.53
N ARG A 169 -3.62 17.38 -11.84
CA ARG A 169 -4.54 16.52 -12.58
C ARG A 169 -4.26 16.44 -14.09
N ALA A 170 -3.27 17.17 -14.61
CA ALA A 170 -2.86 17.02 -16.01
C ALA A 170 -2.28 15.62 -16.27
N ASN A 171 -2.54 15.06 -17.48
CA ASN A 171 -2.03 13.74 -17.85
C ASN A 171 -0.49 13.65 -17.83
N ALA A 172 0.21 14.75 -18.11
CA ALA A 172 1.67 14.85 -18.05
C ALA A 172 2.21 15.01 -16.61
N GLU A 173 1.32 15.19 -15.63
CA GLU A 173 1.64 15.32 -14.20
C GLU A 173 1.22 14.05 -13.46
N LEU A 174 0.36 14.17 -12.46
CA LEU A 174 -0.14 13.04 -11.66
C LEU A 174 -1.51 12.53 -12.14
N GLY A 175 -2.13 13.16 -13.14
CA GLY A 175 -3.51 12.87 -13.53
C GLY A 175 -3.78 11.42 -13.91
N ARG A 176 -2.77 10.70 -14.36
CA ARG A 176 -2.88 9.27 -14.72
C ARG A 176 -2.42 8.31 -13.62
N LEU A 177 -1.89 8.84 -12.52
CA LEU A 177 -1.49 8.04 -11.38
C LEU A 177 -2.72 7.41 -10.74
N ARG A 178 -2.68 6.10 -10.52
CA ARG A 178 -3.70 5.37 -9.77
C ARG A 178 -3.44 5.51 -8.29
N ILE A 179 -4.44 5.91 -7.56
CA ILE A 179 -4.36 6.15 -6.12
C ILE A 179 -5.49 5.46 -5.37
N ARG A 180 -5.28 5.23 -4.08
CA ARG A 180 -6.30 4.73 -3.15
C ARG A 180 -7.32 5.83 -2.89
N LYS A 181 -8.62 5.49 -3.06
CA LYS A 181 -9.73 6.42 -2.81
C LYS A 181 -10.13 6.50 -1.33
N ASP A 182 -9.77 5.49 -0.57
CA ASP A 182 -10.21 5.30 0.81
C ASP A 182 -9.13 5.60 1.85
N LEU A 183 -7.97 6.10 1.40
CA LEU A 183 -6.86 6.52 2.25
C LEU A 183 -6.52 7.99 2.02
N GLY A 184 -5.99 8.61 3.06
CA GLY A 184 -5.40 9.95 2.97
C GLY A 184 -6.23 11.09 3.47
N ASP A 185 -7.49 10.88 3.81
CA ASP A 185 -8.29 11.79 4.63
C ASP A 185 -7.78 11.65 6.08
N THR A 186 -6.92 12.56 6.52
CA THR A 186 -6.20 12.45 7.81
C THR A 186 -6.90 13.19 8.94
N ASP A 187 -7.78 14.12 8.63
CA ASP A 187 -8.53 14.89 9.61
C ASP A 187 -10.03 14.54 9.68
N GLY A 188 -10.53 13.75 8.72
CA GLY A 188 -11.88 13.17 8.72
C GLY A 188 -12.94 14.09 8.15
N ASP A 189 -12.58 15.06 7.31
CA ASP A 189 -13.51 16.02 6.71
C ASP A 189 -14.05 15.59 5.33
N GLY A 190 -13.45 14.55 4.73
CA GLY A 190 -13.95 13.87 3.55
C GLY A 190 -13.17 14.13 2.27
N ASP A 191 -12.09 14.91 2.33
CA ASP A 191 -11.16 15.09 1.22
C ASP A 191 -9.78 14.46 1.53
N ILE A 192 -8.87 14.46 0.57
CA ILE A 192 -7.59 13.76 0.66
C ILE A 192 -6.47 14.76 0.98
N ASP A 193 -5.92 14.66 2.20
CA ASP A 193 -4.75 15.43 2.67
C ASP A 193 -3.42 14.81 2.23
N GLN A 194 -3.40 13.48 2.00
CA GLN A 194 -2.22 12.76 1.59
C GLN A 194 -2.53 11.72 0.51
N ILE A 195 -1.94 11.88 -0.66
CA ILE A 195 -2.13 10.93 -1.77
C ILE A 195 -1.35 9.63 -1.49
N TYR A 196 -2.06 8.49 -1.56
CA TYR A 196 -1.49 7.15 -1.50
C TYR A 196 -1.62 6.45 -2.85
N ALA A 197 -0.47 6.06 -3.44
CA ALA A 197 -0.39 5.28 -4.67
C ALA A 197 -0.06 3.81 -4.39
N TYR A 198 -0.23 2.97 -5.41
CA TYR A 198 0.04 1.54 -5.36
C TYR A 198 1.50 1.24 -5.74
N GLY A 199 2.13 0.37 -4.93
CA GLY A 199 3.40 -0.26 -5.22
C GLY A 199 4.64 0.62 -5.06
N GLY A 200 5.48 0.28 -4.09
CA GLY A 200 6.76 0.93 -3.88
C GLY A 200 7.80 0.63 -4.96
N ARG A 201 7.55 -0.37 -5.83
CA ARG A 201 8.44 -0.84 -6.91
C ARG A 201 9.89 -0.96 -6.43
N SER A 202 10.07 -1.65 -5.33
CA SER A 202 11.31 -1.69 -4.57
C SER A 202 11.51 -3.07 -3.93
N LEU A 203 12.63 -3.23 -3.24
CA LEU A 203 12.86 -4.31 -2.30
C LEU A 203 13.02 -3.70 -0.91
N SER A 204 12.42 -4.32 0.10
CA SER A 204 12.57 -3.90 1.49
C SER A 204 13.08 -5.04 2.36
N ILE A 205 13.91 -4.71 3.35
CA ILE A 205 14.43 -5.67 4.34
C ILE A 205 13.98 -5.20 5.72
N PHE A 206 13.41 -6.12 6.48
CA PHE A 206 12.86 -5.89 7.80
C PHE A 206 13.46 -6.84 8.84
#